data_c720614fdca92fe6fbe23cc28b110c18
#
_entry.id   c720614fdca92fe6fbe23cc28b110c18
#
_cell.length_a   1.000
_cell.length_b   1.000
_cell.length_c   1.000
_cell.angle_alpha   90.00
_cell.angle_beta   90.00
_cell.angle_gamma   90.00
#
_symmetry.space_group_name_H-M   'P 1'
#
loop_
_entity.id
_entity.type
_entity.pdbx_description
1 polymer ?
#
loop_
_entity_poly.entity_id
_entity_poly.type
_entity_poly.pdbx_seq_one_letter_code
_entity_poly.pdbx_strand_id
1 'polypeptide(L)'
;RTAVLTKLYPTRSHTGAAQGGMCAALANVEEDNWEWHTFDTVKGGDYLADQDAVEIMCKEAIDAVLDLEKMGMPFNRTPPEGRIDQRRFGGHTRDHGKAPVRRACYAADRTGHMILQTLYQTASSMTSSSSTSSMPSTWC
;
A
#
# COMPACT_ATOMS: atom_id res chain seq x y z
N ARG A 1 2.84 1.54 -24.66
CA ARG A 1 3.15 2.89 -24.13
C ARG A 1 2.09 3.25 -23.10
N THR A 2 2.51 3.74 -21.94
CA THR A 2 1.62 4.16 -20.84
C THR A 2 1.86 5.64 -20.54
N ALA A 3 0.78 6.40 -20.33
CA ALA A 3 0.85 7.80 -19.91
C ALA A 3 0.07 7.97 -18.61
N VAL A 4 0.61 8.73 -17.67
CA VAL A 4 -0.04 9.07 -16.40
C VAL A 4 -0.42 10.54 -16.43
N LEU A 5 -1.71 10.80 -16.32
CA LEU A 5 -2.28 12.15 -16.24
C LEU A 5 -2.64 12.47 -14.80
N THR A 6 -2.17 13.59 -14.28
CA THR A 6 -2.44 14.02 -12.91
C THR A 6 -2.67 15.52 -12.83
N LYS A 7 -3.55 15.94 -11.92
CA LYS A 7 -3.84 17.35 -11.66
C LYS A 7 -2.70 18.04 -10.88
N LEU A 8 -2.07 17.32 -9.99
CA LEU A 8 -0.97 17.80 -9.15
C LEU A 8 0.35 17.17 -9.61
N TYR A 9 1.47 17.74 -9.18
CA TYR A 9 2.76 17.07 -9.35
C TYR A 9 2.68 15.65 -8.75
N PRO A 10 3.19 14.62 -9.40
CA PRO A 10 2.96 13.21 -9.01
C PRO A 10 3.21 12.88 -7.55
N THR A 11 4.21 13.50 -6.91
CA THR A 11 4.55 13.26 -5.51
C THR A 11 3.79 14.15 -4.51
N ARG A 12 2.79 14.93 -4.98
CA ARG A 12 2.00 15.86 -4.17
C ARG A 12 0.57 15.38 -3.90
N SER A 13 0.23 14.13 -4.24
CA SER A 13 -1.08 13.56 -3.96
C SER A 13 -1.29 13.26 -2.46
N HIS A 14 -2.53 12.99 -2.06
CA HIS A 14 -2.90 12.65 -0.67
C HIS A 14 -2.13 11.45 -0.11
N THR A 15 -1.73 10.52 -0.97
CA THR A 15 -0.88 9.40 -0.56
C THR A 15 0.39 9.88 0.16
N GLY A 16 0.94 11.04 -0.23
CA GLY A 16 2.12 11.61 0.43
C GLY A 16 1.92 11.94 1.92
N ALA A 17 0.68 12.11 2.38
CA ALA A 17 0.35 12.37 3.78
C ALA A 17 -0.03 11.11 4.56
N ALA A 18 -0.14 9.95 3.92
CA ALA A 18 -0.53 8.70 4.55
C ALA A 18 0.58 8.16 5.45
N GLN A 19 0.27 7.92 6.72
CA GLN A 19 1.20 7.46 7.75
C GLN A 19 0.93 6.02 8.21
N GLY A 20 -0.30 5.54 8.05
CA GLY A 20 -0.78 4.29 8.63
C GLY A 20 -0.02 3.05 8.20
N GLY A 21 0.25 2.91 6.94
CA GLY A 21 0.85 1.74 6.34
C GLY A 21 0.01 1.18 5.20
N MET A 22 0.51 0.12 4.58
CA MET A 22 -0.17 -0.66 3.55
C MET A 22 -0.49 -2.05 4.10
N CYS A 23 -1.77 -2.45 4.05
CA CYS A 23 -2.21 -3.71 4.61
C CYS A 23 -1.95 -4.87 3.67
N ALA A 24 -1.25 -5.90 4.14
CA ALA A 24 -1.08 -7.18 3.45
C ALA A 24 -0.87 -8.30 4.47
N ALA A 25 -1.52 -9.42 4.28
CA ALA A 25 -1.45 -10.57 5.17
C ALA A 25 -0.16 -11.38 4.94
N LEU A 26 1.02 -10.78 5.23
CA LEU A 26 2.33 -11.41 5.01
C LEU A 26 2.66 -12.50 6.03
N ALA A 27 1.99 -12.50 7.17
CA ALA A 27 2.27 -13.41 8.29
C ALA A 27 3.75 -13.38 8.78
N ASN A 28 4.44 -12.26 8.61
CA ASN A 28 5.85 -12.12 8.99
C ASN A 28 6.08 -12.04 10.50
N VAL A 29 5.13 -11.48 11.23
CA VAL A 29 5.22 -11.19 12.67
C VAL A 29 4.25 -12.04 13.48
N GLU A 30 3.04 -12.18 13.01
CA GLU A 30 1.97 -12.97 13.61
C GLU A 30 1.27 -13.78 12.51
N GLU A 31 0.63 -14.88 12.87
CA GLU A 31 -0.18 -15.65 11.93
C GLU A 31 -1.30 -14.79 11.36
N ASP A 32 -1.40 -14.73 10.04
CA ASP A 32 -2.39 -13.95 9.30
C ASP A 32 -2.65 -14.58 7.92
N ASN A 33 -3.80 -14.32 7.33
CA ASN A 33 -4.13 -14.74 5.98
C ASN A 33 -5.05 -13.73 5.27
N TRP A 34 -5.12 -13.85 3.95
CA TRP A 34 -5.92 -12.94 3.12
C TRP A 34 -7.43 -13.08 3.37
N GLU A 35 -7.93 -14.21 3.86
CA GLU A 35 -9.36 -14.42 4.15
C GLU A 35 -9.78 -13.57 5.35
N TRP A 36 -8.96 -13.49 6.39
CA TRP A 36 -9.20 -12.60 7.53
C TRP A 36 -9.09 -11.13 7.12
N HIS A 37 -8.18 -10.81 6.21
CA HIS A 37 -8.06 -9.46 5.64
C HIS A 37 -9.32 -9.09 4.86
N THR A 38 -9.83 -9.98 4.02
CA THR A 38 -11.09 -9.82 3.30
C THR A 38 -12.26 -9.60 4.25
N PHE A 39 -12.38 -10.43 5.28
CA PHE A 39 -13.43 -10.29 6.30
C PHE A 39 -13.43 -8.91 6.96
N ASP A 40 -12.26 -8.45 7.42
CA ASP A 40 -12.13 -7.14 8.07
C ASP A 40 -12.48 -6.00 7.11
N THR A 41 -12.09 -6.11 5.84
CA THR A 41 -12.32 -5.08 4.82
C THR A 41 -13.81 -5.00 4.45
N VAL A 42 -14.48 -6.13 4.24
CA VAL A 42 -15.92 -6.18 3.95
C VAL A 42 -16.72 -5.65 5.13
N LYS A 43 -16.38 -6.09 6.35
CA LYS A 43 -17.03 -5.63 7.59
C LYS A 43 -16.79 -4.13 7.84
N GLY A 44 -15.56 -3.65 7.65
CA GLY A 44 -15.21 -2.24 7.82
C GLY A 44 -15.89 -1.32 6.80
N GLY A 45 -16.25 -1.85 5.63
CA GLY A 45 -17.03 -1.17 4.61
C GLY A 45 -18.55 -1.31 4.78
N ASP A 46 -19.03 -1.73 5.96
CA ASP A 46 -20.45 -1.94 6.26
C ASP A 46 -21.17 -2.84 5.23
N TYR A 47 -20.43 -3.80 4.65
CA TYR A 47 -20.93 -4.73 3.62
C TYR A 47 -21.42 -4.05 2.31
N LEU A 48 -21.02 -2.80 2.07
CA LEU A 48 -21.40 -2.04 0.87
C LEU A 48 -20.42 -2.21 -0.29
N ALA A 49 -19.26 -2.80 -0.05
CA ALA A 49 -18.24 -3.01 -1.06
C ALA A 49 -18.60 -4.18 -2.00
N ASP A 50 -18.06 -4.14 -3.22
CA ASP A 50 -18.00 -5.31 -4.11
C ASP A 50 -17.07 -6.35 -3.47
N GLN A 51 -17.66 -7.44 -2.97
CA GLN A 51 -16.94 -8.43 -2.17
C GLN A 51 -15.95 -9.23 -3.01
N ASP A 52 -16.23 -9.50 -4.29
CA ASP A 52 -15.31 -10.18 -5.19
C ASP A 52 -14.07 -9.31 -5.46
N ALA A 53 -14.26 -8.00 -5.66
CA ALA A 53 -13.16 -7.06 -5.82
C ALA A 53 -12.31 -6.95 -4.55
N VAL A 54 -12.93 -6.95 -3.37
CA VAL A 54 -12.22 -6.95 -2.08
C VAL A 54 -11.39 -8.23 -1.89
N GLU A 55 -11.93 -9.39 -2.26
CA GLU A 55 -11.21 -10.66 -2.18
C GLU A 55 -9.95 -10.63 -3.05
N ILE A 56 -10.09 -10.21 -4.31
CA ILE A 56 -8.95 -10.06 -5.24
C ILE A 56 -7.92 -9.10 -4.65
N MET A 57 -8.34 -7.93 -4.19
CA MET A 57 -7.46 -6.92 -3.59
C MET A 57 -6.67 -7.49 -2.39
N CYS A 58 -7.32 -8.21 -1.49
CA CYS A 58 -6.66 -8.74 -0.30
C CYS A 58 -5.69 -9.89 -0.62
N LYS A 59 -5.97 -10.70 -1.63
CA LYS A 59 -5.05 -11.72 -2.14
C LYS A 59 -3.83 -11.10 -2.79
N GLU A 60 -4.02 -10.14 -3.70
CA GLU A 60 -2.96 -9.51 -4.47
C GLU A 60 -2.14 -8.50 -3.63
N ALA A 61 -2.64 -8.05 -2.48
CA ALA A 61 -1.93 -7.13 -1.61
C ALA A 61 -0.56 -7.66 -1.18
N ILE A 62 -0.42 -8.98 -1.03
CA ILE A 62 0.84 -9.63 -0.65
C ILE A 62 1.88 -9.39 -1.74
N ASP A 63 1.55 -9.71 -2.98
CA ASP A 63 2.45 -9.53 -4.13
C ASP A 63 2.74 -8.04 -4.37
N ALA A 64 1.74 -7.17 -4.22
CA ALA A 64 1.92 -5.73 -4.36
C ALA A 64 2.94 -5.14 -3.36
N VAL A 65 2.93 -5.60 -2.10
CA VAL A 65 3.94 -5.19 -1.09
C VAL A 65 5.32 -5.70 -1.46
N LEU A 66 5.43 -6.96 -1.90
CA LEU A 66 6.70 -7.55 -2.30
C LEU A 66 7.26 -6.87 -3.57
N ASP A 67 6.42 -6.45 -4.49
CA ASP A 67 6.84 -5.71 -5.67
C ASP A 67 7.33 -4.30 -5.31
N LEU A 68 6.66 -3.61 -4.39
CA LEU A 68 7.17 -2.34 -3.85
C LEU A 68 8.52 -2.52 -3.15
N GLU A 69 8.71 -3.60 -2.40
CA GLU A 69 9.99 -3.94 -1.78
C GLU A 69 11.09 -4.12 -2.82
N LYS A 70 10.83 -4.86 -3.90
CA LYS A 70 11.77 -5.06 -5.03
C LYS A 70 12.12 -3.74 -5.74
N MET A 71 11.17 -2.80 -5.78
CA MET A 71 11.38 -1.45 -6.32
C MET A 71 12.20 -0.55 -5.38
N GLY A 72 12.53 -1.01 -4.17
CA GLY A 72 13.33 -0.27 -3.20
C GLY A 72 12.52 0.46 -2.13
N MET A 73 11.25 0.11 -1.91
CA MET A 73 10.44 0.67 -0.82
C MET A 73 11.08 0.34 0.54
N PRO A 74 11.45 1.34 1.36
CA PRO A 74 12.17 1.11 2.61
C PRO A 74 11.22 0.78 3.76
N PHE A 75 10.56 -0.38 3.68
CA PHE A 75 9.75 -0.88 4.78
C PHE A 75 10.60 -1.11 6.05
N ASN A 76 10.01 -0.87 7.22
CA ASN A 76 10.60 -1.27 8.47
C ASN A 76 10.83 -2.79 8.50
N ARG A 77 11.88 -3.23 9.22
CA ARG A 77 12.32 -4.62 9.27
C ARG A 77 12.33 -5.18 10.68
N THR A 78 12.03 -6.45 10.81
CA THR A 78 12.13 -7.18 12.07
C THR A 78 13.57 -7.64 12.32
N PRO A 79 14.17 -7.42 13.50
CA PRO A 79 15.42 -8.06 13.86
C PRO A 79 15.16 -9.51 14.34
N PRO A 80 16.08 -10.48 14.13
CA PRO A 80 17.29 -10.41 13.31
C PRO A 80 17.05 -10.77 11.84
N GLU A 81 15.89 -11.32 11.47
CA GLU A 81 15.63 -11.94 10.16
C GLU A 81 15.49 -10.94 9.02
N GLY A 82 15.26 -9.67 9.32
CA GLY A 82 15.13 -8.64 8.30
C GLY A 82 13.86 -8.74 7.44
N ARG A 83 12.82 -9.43 7.91
CA ARG A 83 11.52 -9.48 7.23
C ARG A 83 10.81 -8.14 7.32
N ILE A 84 9.90 -7.84 6.41
CA ILE A 84 9.04 -6.65 6.51
C ILE A 84 8.28 -6.69 7.83
N ASP A 85 8.49 -5.66 8.67
CA ASP A 85 7.75 -5.51 9.92
C ASP A 85 6.32 -5.07 9.67
N GLN A 86 5.42 -5.51 10.52
CA GLN A 86 4.00 -5.20 10.45
C GLN A 86 3.51 -4.71 11.81
N ARG A 87 2.65 -3.70 11.80
CA ARG A 87 2.05 -3.14 13.00
C ARG A 87 0.55 -3.33 13.06
N ARG A 88 0.01 -3.27 14.26
CA ARG A 88 -1.44 -3.28 14.48
C ARG A 88 -2.05 -1.97 14.03
N PHE A 89 -3.25 -2.07 13.50
CA PHE A 89 -4.08 -0.94 13.13
C PHE A 89 -5.52 -1.24 13.54
N GLY A 90 -6.34 -0.21 13.81
CA GLY A 90 -7.73 -0.41 14.20
C GLY A 90 -8.49 -1.21 13.13
N GLY A 91 -9.22 -2.23 13.58
CA GLY A 91 -10.01 -3.08 12.69
C GLY A 91 -9.27 -4.26 12.06
N HIS A 92 -7.95 -4.39 12.25
CA HIS A 92 -7.21 -5.57 11.78
C HIS A 92 -7.34 -6.71 12.79
N THR A 93 -7.99 -7.79 12.37
CA THR A 93 -8.28 -8.93 13.23
C THR A 93 -7.89 -10.26 12.58
N ARG A 94 -7.64 -11.27 13.43
CA ARG A 94 -7.53 -12.66 13.03
C ARG A 94 -8.77 -13.44 13.47
N ASP A 95 -8.94 -14.62 12.93
CA ASP A 95 -10.08 -15.51 13.24
C ASP A 95 -11.44 -14.80 13.13
N HIS A 96 -11.61 -13.98 12.08
CA HIS A 96 -12.87 -13.29 11.79
C HIS A 96 -13.35 -12.41 12.97
N GLY A 97 -12.45 -11.59 13.49
CA GLY A 97 -12.78 -10.62 14.52
C GLY A 97 -12.46 -11.03 15.95
N LYS A 98 -11.84 -12.19 16.19
CA LYS A 98 -11.60 -12.68 17.56
C LYS A 98 -10.45 -12.00 18.28
N ALA A 99 -9.40 -11.62 17.59
CA ALA A 99 -8.23 -10.98 18.19
C ALA A 99 -7.54 -10.01 17.21
N PRO A 100 -6.87 -8.95 17.70
CA PRO A 100 -6.12 -8.05 16.82
C PRO A 100 -4.91 -8.74 16.20
N VAL A 101 -4.55 -8.34 14.97
CA VAL A 101 -3.40 -8.86 14.22
C VAL A 101 -2.54 -7.72 13.65
N ARG A 102 -1.24 -8.00 13.45
CA ARG A 102 -0.30 -7.09 12.79
C ARG A 102 -0.31 -7.35 11.29
N ARG A 103 -0.91 -6.41 10.52
CA ARG A 103 -1.06 -6.53 9.06
C ARG A 103 -0.53 -5.33 8.29
N ALA A 104 -0.40 -4.17 8.93
CA ALA A 104 0.04 -2.96 8.25
C ALA A 104 1.55 -2.93 8.07
N CYS A 105 2.03 -3.07 6.83
CA CYS A 105 3.42 -2.86 6.43
C CYS A 105 3.70 -1.35 6.37
N TYR A 106 4.79 -0.87 6.95
CA TYR A 106 5.01 0.55 7.16
C TYR A 106 6.46 0.98 6.99
N ALA A 107 6.66 2.27 6.72
CA ALA A 107 7.94 2.95 6.74
C ALA A 107 7.84 4.13 7.71
N ALA A 108 8.11 3.88 9.01
CA ALA A 108 7.94 4.82 10.11
C ALA A 108 6.56 5.52 10.06
N ASP A 109 6.51 6.84 10.02
CA ASP A 109 5.30 7.67 9.89
C ASP A 109 5.13 8.29 8.49
N ARG A 110 5.88 7.79 7.51
CA ARG A 110 5.95 8.35 6.14
C ARG A 110 5.71 7.30 5.05
N THR A 111 4.92 6.29 5.34
CA THR A 111 4.69 5.17 4.41
C THR A 111 4.22 5.63 3.04
N GLY A 112 3.20 6.49 2.98
CA GLY A 112 2.67 6.99 1.71
C GLY A 112 3.64 7.87 0.94
N HIS A 113 4.40 8.72 1.63
CA HIS A 113 5.48 9.49 1.02
C HIS A 113 6.51 8.58 0.34
N MET A 114 6.93 7.52 1.02
CA MET A 114 7.91 6.58 0.48
C MET A 114 7.35 5.75 -0.68
N ILE A 115 6.06 5.36 -0.64
CA ILE A 115 5.40 4.70 -1.78
C ILE A 115 5.47 5.58 -3.03
N LEU A 116 5.08 6.85 -2.92
CA LEU A 116 5.12 7.79 -4.04
C LEU A 116 6.53 7.99 -4.59
N GLN A 117 7.51 8.17 -3.70
CA GLN A 117 8.92 8.34 -4.12
C GLN A 117 9.43 7.09 -4.85
N THR A 118 9.17 5.90 -4.31
CA THR A 118 9.57 4.63 -4.91
C THR A 118 8.98 4.46 -6.31
N LEU A 119 7.67 4.65 -6.45
CA LEU A 119 6.98 4.50 -7.73
C LEU A 119 7.43 5.56 -8.74
N TYR A 120 7.59 6.82 -8.30
CA TYR A 120 8.05 7.90 -9.17
C TYR A 120 9.47 7.68 -9.68
N GLN A 121 10.38 7.26 -8.81
CA GLN A 121 11.76 6.94 -9.19
C GLN A 121 11.83 5.76 -10.16
N THR A 122 11.07 4.70 -9.88
CA THR A 122 11.01 3.52 -10.75
C THR A 122 10.45 3.89 -12.13
N ALA A 123 9.35 4.63 -12.19
CA ALA A 123 8.77 5.10 -13.44
C ALA A 123 9.73 6.00 -14.23
N SER A 124 10.44 6.89 -13.54
CA SER A 124 11.43 7.79 -14.17
C SER A 124 12.63 7.04 -14.73
N SER A 125 13.08 5.98 -14.08
CA SER A 125 14.19 5.15 -14.55
C SER A 125 13.82 4.32 -15.81
N MET A 126 12.54 3.96 -15.95
CA MET A 126 12.03 3.22 -17.11
C MET A 126 11.78 4.12 -18.32
N THR A 127 11.70 5.44 -18.12
CA THR A 127 11.41 6.41 -19.18
C THR A 127 12.66 7.22 -19.48
N SER A 128 13.34 6.93 -20.61
CA SER A 128 14.50 7.72 -21.07
C SER A 128 14.14 9.13 -21.57
N SER A 129 12.89 9.56 -21.44
CA SER A 129 12.41 10.91 -21.73
C SER A 129 11.14 11.22 -20.95
N SER A 130 11.28 11.79 -19.76
CA SER A 130 10.16 12.43 -19.06
C SER A 130 10.05 13.89 -19.52
N SER A 131 9.12 14.20 -20.41
CA SER A 131 8.68 15.57 -20.60
C SER A 131 7.64 15.90 -19.53
N THR A 132 8.01 16.60 -18.47
CA THR A 132 7.07 17.29 -17.59
C THR A 132 6.55 18.52 -18.32
N SER A 133 5.44 18.41 -19.04
CA SER A 133 4.73 19.59 -19.52
C SER A 133 3.74 20.02 -18.45
N SER A 134 3.89 21.24 -17.92
CA SER A 134 2.86 21.90 -17.11
C SER A 134 1.62 22.11 -17.98
N MET A 135 0.46 21.61 -17.53
CA MET A 135 -0.80 21.92 -18.20
C MET A 135 -1.08 23.43 -18.15
N PRO A 136 -1.61 24.00 -19.23
CA PRO A 136 -2.12 25.38 -19.20
C PRO A 136 -3.26 25.47 -18.17
N SER A 137 -3.28 26.56 -17.42
CA SER A 137 -4.23 26.88 -16.34
C SER A 137 -5.69 27.13 -16.80
N THR A 138 -6.08 26.66 -17.98
CA THR A 138 -7.37 26.97 -18.64
C THR A 138 -8.43 25.87 -18.53
N TRP A 139 -8.27 24.92 -17.63
CA TRP A 139 -9.31 23.94 -17.32
C TRP A 139 -9.83 24.17 -15.89
N CYS A 140 -10.64 25.20 -15.69
CA CYS A 140 -11.57 25.36 -14.57
C CYS A 140 -12.98 25.04 -15.04
#